data_7e564164763aaa1c663e4da7b13ae192
#
_entry.id   7e564164763aaa1c663e4da7b13ae192
#
_cell.length_a   1.000
_cell.length_b   1.000
_cell.length_c   1.000
_cell.angle_alpha   90.00
_cell.angle_beta   90.00
_cell.angle_gamma   90.00
#
_symmetry.space_group_name_H-M   'P 1'
#
loop_
_entity.id
_entity.type
_entity.pdbx_description
1 polymer ?
#
loop_
_entity_poly.entity_id
_entity_poly.type
_entity_poly.pdbx_seq_one_letter_code
_entity_poly.pdbx_strand_id
1 'polypeptide(L)'
;VHGEHRHMNEHIRFAKEMQIPHALRVENGDIIRIFPGNNPEIIDKAPSGRMYLDGNIGVGENSQSIKERRNLSQNGYLEITLILSNSGKLNKPIISYRGIPENDFDEKILFQMEDEIFNTCRTFSMKNKNQEKNLIESVKQNCRKIIKDKTGKKPFTNINIARL
;
A
#
# COMPACT_ATOMS: atom_id res chain seq x y z
N VAL A 1 25.02 5.76 22.03
CA VAL A 1 25.01 4.71 21.00
C VAL A 1 23.68 4.77 20.29
N HIS A 2 23.67 4.73 18.98
CA HIS A 2 22.45 4.67 18.17
C HIS A 2 22.51 3.48 17.20
N GLY A 3 21.36 3.00 16.80
CA GLY A 3 21.23 1.84 15.92
C GLY A 3 19.80 1.36 15.86
N GLU A 4 19.58 0.25 15.17
CA GLU A 4 18.29 -0.41 15.15
C GLU A 4 17.95 -1.05 16.51
N HIS A 5 16.68 -1.32 16.76
CA HIS A 5 16.19 -1.88 18.02
C HIS A 5 17.00 -3.11 18.51
N ARG A 6 17.39 -3.98 17.58
CA ARG A 6 18.20 -5.17 17.89
C ARG A 6 19.56 -4.76 18.44
N HIS A 7 20.24 -3.83 17.76
CA HIS A 7 21.57 -3.36 18.18
C HIS A 7 21.51 -2.67 19.55
N MET A 8 20.49 -1.84 19.78
CA MET A 8 20.32 -1.18 21.09
C MET A 8 20.12 -2.17 22.23
N ASN A 9 19.35 -3.24 22.00
CA ASN A 9 19.17 -4.30 23.00
C ASN A 9 20.50 -5.03 23.30
N GLU A 10 21.29 -5.33 22.28
CA GLU A 10 22.61 -5.96 22.45
C GLU A 10 23.57 -5.04 23.21
N HIS A 11 23.57 -3.73 22.94
CA HIS A 11 24.37 -2.78 23.70
C HIS A 11 23.99 -2.73 25.19
N ILE A 12 22.71 -2.80 25.53
CA ILE A 12 22.26 -2.85 26.93
C ILE A 12 22.73 -4.16 27.59
N ARG A 13 22.62 -5.30 26.87
CA ARG A 13 23.12 -6.57 27.39
C ARG A 13 24.62 -6.51 27.66
N PHE A 14 25.40 -6.00 26.69
CA PHE A 14 26.83 -5.85 26.83
C PHE A 14 27.23 -4.90 27.98
N ALA A 15 26.49 -3.78 28.12
CA ALA A 15 26.72 -2.86 29.24
C ALA A 15 26.52 -3.56 30.59
N LYS A 16 25.51 -4.41 30.73
CA LYS A 16 25.31 -5.22 31.97
C LYS A 16 26.42 -6.23 32.19
N GLU A 17 26.87 -6.92 31.15
CA GLU A 17 28.02 -7.84 31.24
C GLU A 17 29.31 -7.12 31.69
N MET A 18 29.50 -5.89 31.22
CA MET A 18 30.62 -5.03 31.61
C MET A 18 30.41 -4.32 32.94
N GLN A 19 29.37 -4.66 33.71
CA GLN A 19 29.06 -4.08 35.02
C GLN A 19 28.87 -2.57 35.01
N ILE A 20 28.41 -2.01 33.87
CA ILE A 20 28.01 -0.59 33.80
C ILE A 20 26.73 -0.42 34.63
N PRO A 21 26.75 0.51 35.66
CA PRO A 21 25.67 0.57 36.64
C PRO A 21 24.30 0.89 36.04
N HIS A 22 24.27 1.70 34.97
CA HIS A 22 23.03 2.18 34.39
C HIS A 22 23.09 2.08 32.87
N ALA A 23 22.15 1.36 32.28
CA ALA A 23 21.95 1.27 30.84
C ALA A 23 20.45 1.43 30.54
N LEU A 24 20.11 2.53 29.88
CA LEU A 24 18.74 2.85 29.52
C LEU A 24 18.56 2.75 28.00
N ARG A 25 17.55 2.01 27.57
CA ARG A 25 17.12 2.03 26.17
C ARG A 25 16.22 3.23 25.93
N VAL A 26 16.54 3.99 24.92
CA VAL A 26 15.79 5.20 24.52
C VAL A 26 15.47 5.17 23.05
N GLU A 27 14.39 5.82 22.68
CA GLU A 27 13.93 5.97 21.30
C GLU A 27 13.89 7.45 20.90
N ASN A 28 13.81 7.71 19.60
CA ASN A 28 13.65 9.09 19.12
C ASN A 28 12.39 9.71 19.75
N GLY A 29 12.56 10.90 20.32
CA GLY A 29 11.52 11.62 21.03
C GLY A 29 11.52 11.44 22.55
N ASP A 30 12.18 10.43 23.10
CA ASP A 30 12.27 10.28 24.55
C ASP A 30 13.07 11.42 25.19
N ILE A 31 12.48 12.04 26.21
CA ILE A 31 13.13 13.06 27.05
C ILE A 31 13.70 12.38 28.28
N ILE A 32 15.02 12.43 28.43
CA ILE A 32 15.73 11.73 29.50
C ILE A 32 16.18 12.74 30.57
N ARG A 33 15.90 12.40 31.81
CA ARG A 33 16.44 13.11 32.96
C ARG A 33 17.71 12.41 33.42
N ILE A 34 18.81 13.18 33.50
CA ILE A 34 20.10 12.71 34.01
C ILE A 34 20.52 13.63 35.15
N PHE A 35 20.57 13.08 36.35
CA PHE A 35 21.08 13.79 37.53
C PHE A 35 22.29 13.07 38.12
N PRO A 36 23.26 13.81 38.68
CA PRO A 36 24.35 13.19 39.46
C PRO A 36 23.79 12.39 40.63
N GLY A 37 24.19 11.12 40.75
CA GLY A 37 23.79 10.23 41.86
C GLY A 37 22.45 9.53 41.70
N ASN A 38 21.70 9.78 40.62
CA ASN A 38 20.44 9.09 40.33
C ASN A 38 20.51 8.27 39.02
N ASN A 39 19.62 7.30 38.88
CA ASN A 39 19.50 6.56 37.66
C ASN A 39 18.87 7.45 36.55
N PRO A 40 19.37 7.38 35.32
CA PRO A 40 18.70 8.03 34.19
C PRO A 40 17.31 7.45 33.98
N GLU A 41 16.33 8.32 33.73
CA GLU A 41 14.93 7.93 33.52
C GLU A 41 14.30 8.67 32.36
N ILE A 42 13.38 8.02 31.65
CA ILE A 42 12.54 8.67 30.62
C ILE A 42 11.41 9.39 31.35
N ILE A 43 11.36 10.71 31.22
CA ILE A 43 10.38 11.56 31.96
C ILE A 43 9.24 12.05 31.09
N ASP A 44 9.44 12.12 29.77
CA ASP A 44 8.45 12.63 28.82
C ASP A 44 8.78 12.19 27.39
N LYS A 45 7.91 12.51 26.45
CA LYS A 45 8.08 12.18 25.05
C LYS A 45 7.74 13.37 24.13
N ALA A 46 8.71 13.82 23.37
CA ALA A 46 8.50 14.81 22.32
C ALA A 46 7.96 14.13 21.05
N PRO A 47 7.18 14.85 20.23
CA PRO A 47 6.78 14.34 18.92
C PRO A 47 7.99 13.94 18.07
N SER A 48 8.01 12.72 17.59
CA SER A 48 9.08 12.20 16.74
C SER A 48 8.47 11.46 15.54
N GLY A 49 9.26 11.29 14.48
CA GLY A 49 8.83 10.59 13.28
C GLY A 49 9.57 11.09 12.05
N ARG A 50 9.22 10.51 10.89
CA ARG A 50 9.76 10.92 9.60
C ARG A 50 8.77 11.83 8.89
N MET A 51 9.27 12.95 8.41
CA MET A 51 8.55 13.80 7.46
C MET A 51 9.27 13.74 6.11
N TYR A 52 8.50 13.63 5.05
CA TYR A 52 8.98 13.67 3.67
C TYR A 52 8.67 15.03 3.07
N LEU A 53 9.59 15.56 2.31
CA LEU A 53 9.34 16.72 1.48
C LEU A 53 8.71 16.24 0.17
N ASP A 54 7.45 16.57 -0.05
CA ASP A 54 6.68 16.24 -1.22
C ASP A 54 6.45 17.51 -2.06
N GLY A 55 7.35 17.76 -2.99
CA GLY A 55 7.44 19.08 -3.61
C GLY A 55 7.84 20.12 -2.55
N ASN A 56 6.97 21.08 -2.30
CA ASN A 56 7.17 22.12 -1.28
C ASN A 56 6.37 21.86 0.01
N ILE A 57 5.80 20.67 0.18
CA ILE A 57 4.91 20.35 1.31
C ILE A 57 5.56 19.26 2.17
N GLY A 58 5.67 19.53 3.47
CA GLY A 58 6.06 18.50 4.45
C GLY A 58 4.89 17.55 4.70
N VAL A 59 5.09 16.24 4.49
CA VAL A 59 4.08 15.21 4.74
C VAL A 59 4.62 14.13 5.68
N GLY A 60 3.80 13.69 6.61
CA GLY A 60 4.17 12.62 7.52
C GLY A 60 4.32 11.28 6.81
N GLU A 61 5.15 10.39 7.35
CA GLU A 61 5.41 9.05 6.81
C GLU A 61 4.13 8.22 6.59
N ASN A 62 3.13 8.44 7.43
CA ASN A 62 1.85 7.72 7.38
C ASN A 62 0.78 8.40 6.52
N SER A 63 1.14 9.49 5.81
CA SER A 63 0.20 10.16 4.91
C SER A 63 -0.29 9.24 3.80
N GLN A 64 -1.51 9.48 3.34
CA GLN A 64 -2.13 8.66 2.29
C GLN A 64 -1.30 8.71 0.99
N SER A 65 -0.80 9.89 0.61
CA SER A 65 0.00 10.07 -0.60
C SER A 65 1.29 9.22 -0.59
N ILE A 66 1.98 9.15 0.55
CA ILE A 66 3.19 8.32 0.68
C ILE A 66 2.85 6.83 0.60
N LYS A 67 1.76 6.40 1.26
CA LYS A 67 1.30 4.99 1.19
C LYS A 67 0.92 4.59 -0.22
N GLU A 68 0.19 5.43 -0.94
CA GLU A 68 -0.19 5.17 -2.32
C GLU A 68 1.01 5.10 -3.26
N ARG A 69 1.97 6.02 -3.16
CA ARG A 69 3.20 5.97 -3.97
C ARG A 69 4.03 4.72 -3.70
N ARG A 70 4.17 4.33 -2.44
CA ARG A 70 4.85 3.07 -2.09
C ARG A 70 4.14 1.87 -2.72
N ASN A 71 2.82 1.84 -2.64
CA ASN A 71 2.04 0.77 -3.25
C ASN A 71 2.17 0.74 -4.78
N LEU A 72 2.06 1.90 -5.43
CA LEU A 72 2.26 2.03 -6.87
C LEU A 72 3.66 1.58 -7.30
N SER A 73 4.69 2.00 -6.57
CA SER A 73 6.09 1.62 -6.85
C SER A 73 6.32 0.11 -6.72
N GLN A 74 5.73 -0.53 -5.72
CA GLN A 74 5.95 -1.95 -5.45
C GLN A 74 5.09 -2.88 -6.30
N ASN A 75 3.83 -2.51 -6.53
CA ASN A 75 2.82 -3.39 -7.13
C ASN A 75 2.38 -2.97 -8.54
N GLY A 76 2.66 -1.73 -8.93
CA GLY A 76 2.17 -1.18 -10.18
C GLY A 76 0.73 -0.70 -10.12
N TYR A 77 0.21 -0.31 -11.26
CA TYR A 77 -1.12 0.27 -11.48
C TYR A 77 -1.85 -0.46 -12.59
N LEU A 78 -3.14 -0.70 -12.37
CA LEU A 78 -4.07 -1.28 -13.34
C LEU A 78 -5.28 -0.38 -13.46
N GLU A 79 -5.65 -0.02 -14.66
CA GLU A 79 -6.86 0.72 -14.98
C GLU A 79 -7.73 -0.06 -15.96
N ILE A 80 -9.02 -0.17 -15.64
CA ILE A 80 -9.99 -0.85 -16.47
C ILE A 80 -11.18 0.10 -16.70
N THR A 81 -11.52 0.34 -17.96
CA THR A 81 -12.71 1.09 -18.32
C THR A 81 -13.73 0.15 -18.94
N LEU A 82 -14.85 -0.01 -18.24
CA LEU A 82 -16.02 -0.74 -18.70
C LEU A 82 -16.84 0.17 -19.61
N ILE A 83 -17.00 -0.20 -20.86
CA ILE A 83 -17.75 0.58 -21.86
C ILE A 83 -19.15 -0.02 -21.99
N LEU A 84 -20.16 0.71 -21.53
CA LEU A 84 -21.56 0.30 -21.58
C LEU A 84 -22.30 1.05 -22.68
N SER A 85 -23.03 0.33 -23.53
CA SER A 85 -23.98 0.95 -24.47
C SER A 85 -25.20 1.50 -23.74
N ASN A 86 -26.00 2.36 -24.38
CA ASN A 86 -27.28 2.84 -23.86
C ASN A 86 -28.24 1.73 -23.46
N SER A 87 -28.15 0.56 -24.10
CA SER A 87 -28.94 -0.64 -23.75
C SER A 87 -28.42 -1.38 -22.51
N GLY A 88 -27.25 -0.96 -21.95
CA GLY A 88 -26.57 -1.62 -20.83
C GLY A 88 -25.72 -2.82 -21.24
N LYS A 89 -25.46 -3.01 -22.54
CA LYS A 89 -24.58 -4.09 -23.03
C LYS A 89 -23.12 -3.64 -22.85
N LEU A 90 -22.28 -4.54 -22.28
CA LEU A 90 -20.85 -4.32 -22.18
C LEU A 90 -20.18 -4.50 -23.55
N ASN A 91 -19.43 -3.49 -23.97
CA ASN A 91 -18.50 -3.55 -25.09
C ASN A 91 -17.12 -4.04 -24.59
N LYS A 92 -16.17 -4.24 -25.51
CA LYS A 92 -14.80 -4.61 -25.14
C LYS A 92 -14.23 -3.61 -24.13
N PRO A 93 -13.80 -4.07 -22.93
CA PRO A 93 -13.21 -3.17 -21.94
C PRO A 93 -11.86 -2.64 -22.40
N ILE A 94 -11.49 -1.45 -21.95
CA ILE A 94 -10.14 -0.92 -22.14
C ILE A 94 -9.35 -1.25 -20.88
N ILE A 95 -8.21 -1.94 -21.04
CA ILE A 95 -7.33 -2.32 -19.95
C ILE A 95 -5.97 -1.65 -20.18
N SER A 96 -5.50 -0.86 -19.21
CA SER A 96 -4.16 -0.28 -19.22
C SER A 96 -3.44 -0.56 -17.91
N TYR A 97 -2.12 -0.69 -17.97
CA TYR A 97 -1.30 -1.00 -16.79
C TYR A 97 0.05 -0.29 -16.83
N ARG A 98 0.65 -0.09 -15.66
CA ARG A 98 1.98 0.52 -15.48
C ARG A 98 2.71 -0.14 -14.32
N GLY A 99 4.04 -0.31 -14.46
CA GLY A 99 4.89 -0.84 -13.40
C GLY A 99 4.65 -2.31 -13.05
N ILE A 100 3.99 -3.05 -13.94
CA ILE A 100 3.89 -4.52 -13.91
C ILE A 100 4.86 -5.05 -14.97
N PRO A 101 5.74 -6.02 -14.66
CA PRO A 101 6.72 -6.53 -15.62
C PRO A 101 6.05 -7.09 -16.89
N GLU A 102 6.58 -6.74 -18.04
CA GLU A 102 6.01 -7.13 -19.34
C GLU A 102 6.06 -8.65 -19.55
N ASN A 103 7.10 -9.31 -19.07
CA ASN A 103 7.25 -10.77 -19.18
C ASN A 103 6.17 -11.54 -18.41
N ASP A 104 5.57 -10.89 -17.40
CA ASP A 104 4.54 -11.47 -16.56
C ASP A 104 3.13 -11.06 -17.01
N PHE A 105 3.01 -10.11 -17.96
CA PHE A 105 1.75 -9.53 -18.42
C PHE A 105 1.59 -9.77 -19.93
N ASP A 106 1.40 -11.03 -20.29
CA ASP A 106 1.22 -11.48 -21.66
C ASP A 106 -0.23 -11.31 -22.17
N GLU A 107 -0.43 -11.49 -23.49
CA GLU A 107 -1.75 -11.44 -24.11
C GLU A 107 -2.75 -12.41 -23.48
N LYS A 108 -2.27 -13.53 -22.91
CA LYS A 108 -3.13 -14.53 -22.26
C LYS A 108 -3.74 -13.99 -20.97
N ILE A 109 -2.97 -13.21 -20.19
CA ILE A 109 -3.49 -12.57 -18.97
C ILE A 109 -4.53 -11.53 -19.33
N LEU A 110 -4.27 -10.71 -20.36
CA LEU A 110 -5.23 -9.71 -20.85
C LEU A 110 -6.51 -10.39 -21.30
N PHE A 111 -6.42 -11.45 -22.10
CA PHE A 111 -7.57 -12.21 -22.55
C PHE A 111 -8.35 -12.85 -21.38
N GLN A 112 -7.64 -13.43 -20.42
CA GLN A 112 -8.27 -14.00 -19.22
C GLN A 112 -8.99 -12.93 -18.39
N MET A 113 -8.42 -11.72 -18.28
CA MET A 113 -9.07 -10.61 -17.60
C MET A 113 -10.30 -10.12 -18.36
N GLU A 114 -10.22 -9.99 -19.70
CA GLU A 114 -11.37 -9.62 -20.53
C GLU A 114 -12.53 -10.61 -20.33
N ASP A 115 -12.25 -11.91 -20.40
CA ASP A 115 -13.26 -12.96 -20.21
C ASP A 115 -13.90 -12.91 -18.82
N GLU A 116 -13.07 -12.77 -17.77
CA GLU A 116 -13.56 -12.64 -16.40
C GLU A 116 -14.41 -11.37 -16.19
N ILE A 117 -14.04 -10.26 -16.83
CA ILE A 117 -14.83 -9.02 -16.80
C ILE A 117 -16.20 -9.27 -17.45
N PHE A 118 -16.25 -9.90 -18.62
CA PHE A 118 -17.52 -10.24 -19.29
C PHE A 118 -18.39 -11.16 -18.42
N ASN A 119 -17.81 -12.18 -17.82
CA ASN A 119 -18.51 -13.12 -16.95
C ASN A 119 -19.06 -12.41 -15.69
N THR A 120 -18.24 -11.60 -15.04
CA THR A 120 -18.66 -10.80 -13.88
C THR A 120 -19.80 -9.85 -14.27
N CYS A 121 -19.66 -9.12 -15.37
CA CYS A 121 -20.70 -8.17 -15.82
C CYS A 121 -22.04 -8.81 -16.13
N ARG A 122 -22.08 -10.07 -16.57
CA ARG A 122 -23.34 -10.81 -16.83
C ARG A 122 -24.15 -11.07 -15.57
N THR A 123 -23.51 -11.10 -14.41
CA THR A 123 -24.19 -11.35 -13.11
C THR A 123 -24.84 -10.10 -12.51
N PHE A 124 -24.59 -8.91 -13.07
CA PHE A 124 -25.11 -7.64 -12.57
C PHE A 124 -26.07 -7.00 -13.56
N SER A 125 -27.11 -6.32 -13.04
CA SER A 125 -28.01 -5.49 -13.86
C SER A 125 -27.38 -4.13 -14.13
N MET A 126 -26.90 -3.90 -15.35
CA MET A 126 -26.24 -2.66 -15.77
C MET A 126 -27.15 -1.43 -15.79
N LYS A 127 -28.46 -1.62 -15.60
CA LYS A 127 -29.46 -0.53 -15.54
C LYS A 127 -29.62 0.04 -14.13
N ASN A 128 -29.13 -0.66 -13.12
CA ASN A 128 -29.29 -0.27 -11.72
C ASN A 128 -28.02 0.37 -11.17
N LYS A 129 -28.02 1.70 -11.00
CA LYS A 129 -26.88 2.46 -10.44
C LYS A 129 -26.46 2.00 -9.05
N ASN A 130 -27.37 1.44 -8.25
CA ASN A 130 -27.03 0.92 -6.93
C ASN A 130 -26.15 -0.34 -7.00
N GLN A 131 -26.17 -1.06 -8.12
CA GLN A 131 -25.31 -2.23 -8.33
C GLN A 131 -23.94 -1.89 -8.92
N GLU A 132 -23.73 -0.67 -9.39
CA GLU A 132 -22.45 -0.24 -10.00
C GLU A 132 -21.29 -0.36 -9.03
N LYS A 133 -21.47 0.02 -7.76
CA LYS A 133 -20.41 -0.10 -6.75
C LYS A 133 -20.01 -1.56 -6.53
N ASN A 134 -21.00 -2.45 -6.45
CA ASN A 134 -20.74 -3.88 -6.26
C ASN A 134 -20.06 -4.49 -7.49
N LEU A 135 -20.49 -4.09 -8.68
CA LEU A 135 -19.84 -4.49 -9.93
C LEU A 135 -18.38 -4.06 -9.98
N ILE A 136 -18.10 -2.76 -9.71
CA ILE A 136 -16.75 -2.21 -9.69
C ILE A 136 -15.86 -3.01 -8.73
N GLU A 137 -16.36 -3.28 -7.52
CA GLU A 137 -15.58 -4.01 -6.52
C GLU A 137 -15.37 -5.47 -6.93
N SER A 138 -16.38 -6.14 -7.52
CA SER A 138 -16.24 -7.51 -8.00
C SER A 138 -15.22 -7.62 -9.14
N VAL A 139 -15.32 -6.75 -10.16
CA VAL A 139 -14.35 -6.71 -11.27
C VAL A 139 -12.94 -6.44 -10.75
N LYS A 140 -12.80 -5.48 -9.83
CA LYS A 140 -11.53 -5.14 -9.21
C LYS A 140 -10.90 -6.32 -8.47
N GLN A 141 -11.69 -7.04 -7.67
CA GLN A 141 -11.22 -8.20 -6.92
C GLN A 141 -10.81 -9.34 -7.85
N ASN A 142 -11.62 -9.66 -8.87
CA ASN A 142 -11.36 -10.74 -9.80
C ASN A 142 -10.12 -10.46 -10.65
N CYS A 143 -10.00 -9.27 -11.23
CA CYS A 143 -8.82 -8.90 -12.02
C CYS A 143 -7.53 -8.85 -11.17
N ARG A 144 -7.61 -8.32 -9.94
CA ARG A 144 -6.45 -8.35 -9.01
C ARG A 144 -6.05 -9.76 -8.61
N LYS A 145 -7.01 -10.67 -8.49
CA LYS A 145 -6.72 -12.09 -8.21
C LYS A 145 -5.95 -12.72 -9.36
N ILE A 146 -6.39 -12.52 -10.61
CA ILE A 146 -5.70 -13.04 -11.80
C ILE A 146 -4.24 -12.57 -11.83
N ILE A 147 -4.01 -11.27 -11.64
CA ILE A 147 -2.64 -10.72 -11.63
C ILE A 147 -1.83 -11.30 -10.46
N LYS A 148 -2.42 -11.34 -9.26
CA LYS A 148 -1.74 -11.87 -8.09
C LYS A 148 -1.30 -13.33 -8.28
N ASP A 149 -2.18 -14.16 -8.85
CA ASP A 149 -1.91 -15.59 -9.03
C ASP A 149 -0.79 -15.82 -10.06
N LYS A 150 -0.61 -14.90 -11.01
CA LYS A 150 0.45 -14.99 -12.03
C LYS A 150 1.76 -14.30 -11.64
N THR A 151 1.69 -13.16 -10.99
CA THR A 151 2.86 -12.28 -10.76
C THR A 151 3.23 -12.12 -9.29
N GLY A 152 2.39 -12.59 -8.36
CA GLY A 152 2.52 -12.33 -6.92
C GLY A 152 2.18 -10.88 -6.51
N LYS A 153 1.95 -9.96 -7.47
CA LYS A 153 1.70 -8.54 -7.24
C LYS A 153 0.22 -8.23 -7.04
N LYS A 154 -0.06 -7.18 -6.27
CA LYS A 154 -1.42 -6.67 -6.05
C LYS A 154 -1.50 -5.21 -6.51
N PRO A 155 -1.64 -4.94 -7.82
CA PRO A 155 -1.60 -3.58 -8.34
C PRO A 155 -2.67 -2.69 -7.71
N PHE A 156 -2.36 -1.40 -7.63
CA PHE A 156 -3.38 -0.40 -7.37
C PHE A 156 -4.34 -0.40 -8.57
N THR A 157 -5.61 -0.76 -8.33
CA THR A 157 -6.57 -1.01 -9.39
C THR A 157 -7.69 0.00 -9.36
N ASN A 158 -7.91 0.68 -10.48
CA ASN A 158 -9.01 1.60 -10.71
C ASN A 158 -9.96 1.04 -11.78
N ILE A 159 -11.26 1.16 -11.53
CA ILE A 159 -12.30 0.74 -12.47
C ILE A 159 -13.17 1.94 -12.79
N ASN A 160 -13.29 2.26 -14.08
CA ASN A 160 -14.16 3.32 -14.58
C ASN A 160 -15.32 2.71 -15.37
N ILE A 161 -16.46 3.39 -15.40
CA ILE A 161 -17.59 3.06 -16.25
C ILE A 161 -17.84 4.23 -17.21
N ALA A 162 -17.72 3.98 -18.51
CA ALA A 162 -18.10 4.90 -19.56
C ALA A 162 -19.42 4.42 -20.20
N ARG A 163 -20.33 5.34 -20.48
CA ARG A 163 -21.62 5.06 -21.14
C ARG A 163 -21.64 5.78 -22.49
N LEU A 164 -21.97 5.02 -23.55
CA LEU A 164 -22.09 5.49 -24.93
C LEU A 164 -23.55 5.51 -25.34
#